data_a26de6d34afeeb8bd299c16e5e98ab33
#
_entry.id   a26de6d34afeeb8bd299c16e5e98ab33
#
_cell.length_a   1.000
_cell.length_b   1.000
_cell.length_c   1.000
_cell.angle_alpha   90.00
_cell.angle_beta   90.00
_cell.angle_gamma   90.00
#
_symmetry.space_group_name_H-M   'P 1'
#
loop_
_entity.id
_entity.type
_entity.pdbx_description
1 polymer ?
#
loop_
_entity_poly.entity_id
_entity_poly.type
_entity_poly.pdbx_seq_one_letter_code
_entity_poly.pdbx_strand_id
1 'polypeptide(L)'
;MRRTITFIALFIASVLPLTAQDLLVKRSGEQMKVSVLEVSKESVKYVRYKTKAPLYTLPTSDIEYIEYADGARDTFNKTVVAEPQPTQSAENEIYDIGAYYNKNGVEGVVIATTDGGRHGTIISIDEADLSWSTIERKRAVSCGCTDRIDGRENMKALEKCIANNNLSWEDFPAAKWCRDKGEGWYLPALTEVWHMGTIVNGGSRNKPRREVRKQYNALLKECGGKPLNPLMYYYSSTEAEDFRNATYSHCSPDMPHTGEGSKNDRLFVRAFYRF
;
A
#
# COMPACT_ATOMS: atom_id res chain seq x y z
N MET A 1 -43.94 60.13 42.23
CA MET A 1 -44.08 58.80 41.63
C MET A 1 -42.95 58.62 40.68
N ARG A 2 -41.88 57.89 41.00
CA ARG A 2 -40.79 57.53 40.11
C ARG A 2 -41.01 56.11 39.68
N ARG A 3 -41.19 55.86 38.35
CA ARG A 3 -41.32 54.56 37.74
C ARG A 3 -39.89 54.06 37.37
N THR A 4 -39.46 52.98 38.04
CA THR A 4 -38.21 52.28 37.73
C THR A 4 -38.52 51.30 36.59
N ILE A 5 -37.83 51.42 35.44
CA ILE A 5 -37.90 50.51 34.33
C ILE A 5 -36.73 49.54 34.47
N THR A 6 -37.05 48.28 34.78
CA THR A 6 -36.07 47.20 34.85
C THR A 6 -35.84 46.61 33.46
N PHE A 7 -34.64 46.78 32.91
CA PHE A 7 -34.22 46.10 31.64
C PHE A 7 -33.79 44.68 32.00
N ILE A 8 -34.53 43.70 31.51
CA ILE A 8 -34.10 42.29 31.53
C ILE A 8 -33.27 42.08 30.25
N ALA A 9 -31.94 41.96 30.39
CA ALA A 9 -31.06 41.53 29.31
C ALA A 9 -31.20 40.03 29.09
N LEU A 10 -31.82 39.64 27.99
CA LEU A 10 -31.91 38.25 27.55
C LEU A 10 -30.58 37.84 26.93
N PHE A 11 -29.77 37.08 27.67
CA PHE A 11 -28.54 36.47 27.15
C PHE A 11 -28.93 35.30 26.27
N ILE A 12 -28.92 35.48 24.94
CA ILE A 12 -29.03 34.40 23.99
C ILE A 12 -27.64 33.77 23.88
N ALA A 13 -27.42 32.68 24.62
CA ALA A 13 -26.25 31.83 24.41
C ALA A 13 -26.40 31.15 23.07
N SER A 14 -25.70 31.64 22.06
CA SER A 14 -25.55 30.96 20.76
C SER A 14 -24.73 29.70 20.99
N VAL A 15 -25.42 28.57 21.08
CA VAL A 15 -24.78 27.24 21.03
C VAL A 15 -24.34 27.05 19.58
N LEU A 16 -23.08 27.41 19.31
CA LEU A 16 -22.43 26.97 18.09
C LEU A 16 -22.36 25.44 18.12
N PRO A 17 -22.76 24.73 17.06
CA PRO A 17 -22.52 23.30 16.99
C PRO A 17 -21.01 23.09 16.98
N LEU A 18 -20.44 22.68 18.12
CA LEU A 18 -19.11 22.12 18.15
C LEU A 18 -19.19 20.89 17.22
N THR A 19 -18.53 20.97 16.07
CA THR A 19 -18.32 19.79 15.22
C THR A 19 -17.33 18.91 15.96
N ALA A 20 -17.89 18.12 16.85
CA ALA A 20 -17.19 17.26 17.76
C ALA A 20 -16.51 16.16 16.95
N GLN A 21 -15.23 15.94 17.17
CA GLN A 21 -14.39 14.95 16.53
C GLN A 21 -13.69 14.14 17.62
N ASP A 22 -13.54 12.84 17.36
CA ASP A 22 -12.79 12.00 18.26
C ASP A 22 -11.29 12.19 18.00
N LEU A 23 -10.48 12.13 19.06
CA LEU A 23 -9.03 12.14 19.00
C LEU A 23 -8.52 10.77 19.40
N LEU A 24 -7.90 10.06 18.47
CA LEU A 24 -7.22 8.79 18.71
C LEU A 24 -5.72 9.06 18.89
N VAL A 25 -5.17 8.65 20.02
CA VAL A 25 -3.76 8.81 20.37
C VAL A 25 -3.12 7.44 20.43
N LYS A 26 -2.11 7.22 19.56
CA LYS A 26 -1.32 6.00 19.53
C LYS A 26 -0.22 6.02 20.60
N ARG A 27 0.23 4.87 21.04
CA ARG A 27 1.38 4.72 21.94
C ARG A 27 2.69 5.24 21.36
N SER A 28 2.79 5.36 20.04
CA SER A 28 3.92 6.02 19.35
C SER A 28 3.95 7.54 19.55
N GLY A 29 2.90 8.14 20.17
CA GLY A 29 2.71 9.58 20.31
C GLY A 29 1.99 10.22 19.12
N GLU A 30 1.66 9.46 18.07
CA GLU A 30 0.88 9.96 16.94
C GLU A 30 -0.56 10.25 17.36
N GLN A 31 -1.07 11.42 16.98
CA GLN A 31 -2.44 11.85 17.26
C GLN A 31 -3.23 11.99 15.96
N MET A 32 -4.42 11.41 15.92
CA MET A 32 -5.27 11.41 14.72
C MET A 32 -6.68 11.87 15.04
N LYS A 33 -7.21 12.79 14.24
CA LYS A 33 -8.61 13.16 14.25
C LYS A 33 -9.42 12.16 13.46
N VAL A 34 -10.35 11.49 14.10
CA VAL A 34 -11.10 10.35 13.56
C VAL A 34 -12.59 10.47 13.89
N SER A 35 -13.38 9.62 13.27
CA SER A 35 -14.71 9.26 13.76
C SER A 35 -14.67 7.77 14.10
N VAL A 36 -14.73 7.47 15.38
CA VAL A 36 -14.74 6.10 15.90
C VAL A 36 -16.09 5.48 15.61
N LEU A 37 -16.09 4.29 15.03
CA LEU A 37 -17.30 3.56 14.65
C LEU A 37 -17.57 2.37 15.57
N GLU A 38 -16.53 1.71 16.02
CA GLU A 38 -16.62 0.53 16.87
C GLU A 38 -15.37 0.41 17.74
N VAL A 39 -15.54 0.10 19.02
CA VAL A 39 -14.48 -0.24 19.94
C VAL A 39 -14.72 -1.62 20.48
N SER A 40 -13.80 -2.54 20.25
CA SER A 40 -13.80 -3.89 20.81
C SER A 40 -12.64 -4.06 21.79
N LYS A 41 -12.55 -5.22 22.44
CA LYS A 41 -11.41 -5.52 23.33
C LYS A 41 -10.08 -5.57 22.58
N GLU A 42 -10.10 -5.89 21.30
CA GLU A 42 -8.91 -6.18 20.49
C GLU A 42 -8.59 -5.08 19.50
N SER A 43 -9.58 -4.35 19.02
CA SER A 43 -9.40 -3.35 17.97
C SER A 43 -10.41 -2.22 18.01
N VAL A 44 -10.03 -1.12 17.37
CA VAL A 44 -10.89 0.05 17.15
C VAL A 44 -11.07 0.24 15.64
N LYS A 45 -12.32 0.31 15.19
CA LYS A 45 -12.67 0.66 13.81
C LYS A 45 -13.02 2.14 13.73
N TYR A 46 -12.42 2.83 12.78
CA TYR A 46 -12.64 4.26 12.61
C TYR A 46 -12.51 4.68 11.15
N VAL A 47 -13.01 5.85 10.84
CA VAL A 47 -12.73 6.58 9.59
C VAL A 47 -12.01 7.87 9.94
N ARG A 48 -11.24 8.43 9.02
CA ARG A 48 -10.62 9.74 9.22
C ARG A 48 -11.71 10.81 9.31
N TYR A 49 -11.48 11.80 10.15
CA TYR A 49 -12.44 12.88 10.36
C TYR A 49 -12.85 13.54 9.03
N LYS A 50 -14.16 13.76 8.85
CA LYS A 50 -14.80 14.27 7.62
C LYS A 50 -14.75 13.34 6.42
N THR A 51 -14.34 12.08 6.55
CA THR A 51 -14.43 11.09 5.48
C THR A 51 -15.45 10.00 5.85
N LYS A 52 -16.01 9.33 4.84
CA LYS A 52 -16.91 8.19 5.04
C LYS A 52 -16.22 6.85 4.70
N ALA A 53 -15.03 6.92 4.15
CA ALA A 53 -14.21 5.79 3.75
C ALA A 53 -12.75 6.24 3.55
N PRO A 54 -11.75 5.35 3.63
CA PRO A 54 -11.88 3.94 3.98
C PRO A 54 -12.12 3.72 5.49
N LEU A 55 -12.59 2.52 5.82
CA LEU A 55 -12.66 2.03 7.19
C LEU A 55 -11.26 1.57 7.62
N TYR A 56 -10.78 2.06 8.74
CA TYR A 56 -9.52 1.66 9.34
C TYR A 56 -9.78 0.81 10.57
N THR A 57 -8.90 -0.15 10.80
CA THR A 57 -8.89 -0.94 12.04
C THR A 57 -7.51 -0.81 12.68
N LEU A 58 -7.46 -0.48 13.96
CA LEU A 58 -6.23 -0.37 14.72
C LEU A 58 -6.34 -1.24 15.97
N PRO A 59 -5.32 -2.08 16.28
CA PRO A 59 -5.32 -2.86 17.52
C PRO A 59 -5.33 -1.95 18.75
N THR A 60 -6.07 -2.33 19.79
CA THR A 60 -6.11 -1.59 21.05
C THR A 60 -4.76 -1.55 21.75
N SER A 61 -3.88 -2.54 21.47
CA SER A 61 -2.48 -2.54 21.92
C SER A 61 -1.67 -1.33 21.46
N ASP A 62 -2.01 -0.77 20.31
CA ASP A 62 -1.28 0.35 19.69
C ASP A 62 -1.86 1.70 20.09
N ILE A 63 -3.01 1.70 20.76
CA ILE A 63 -3.72 2.89 21.20
C ILE A 63 -3.39 3.16 22.67
N GLU A 64 -3.07 4.39 22.98
CA GLU A 64 -2.91 4.85 24.36
C GLU A 64 -4.27 5.24 24.93
N TYR A 65 -5.01 6.09 24.22
CA TYR A 65 -6.37 6.45 24.56
C TYR A 65 -7.15 7.00 23.36
N ILE A 66 -8.46 7.01 23.48
CA ILE A 66 -9.39 7.74 22.61
C ILE A 66 -10.10 8.78 23.45
N GLU A 67 -10.11 10.02 23.00
CA GLU A 67 -10.94 11.08 23.56
C GLU A 67 -12.09 11.36 22.60
N TYR A 68 -13.28 11.09 23.04
CA TYR A 68 -14.49 11.25 22.23
C TYR A 68 -14.93 12.71 22.16
N ALA A 69 -15.70 12.99 21.16
CA ALA A 69 -16.28 14.29 20.90
C ALA A 69 -17.11 14.89 22.05
N ASP A 70 -17.68 14.05 22.89
CA ASP A 70 -18.46 14.42 24.07
C ASP A 70 -17.60 14.63 25.34
N GLY A 71 -16.27 14.46 25.23
CA GLY A 71 -15.31 14.59 26.33
C GLY A 71 -15.09 13.28 27.11
N ALA A 72 -15.77 12.20 26.75
CA ALA A 72 -15.47 10.89 27.33
C ALA A 72 -14.10 10.38 26.85
N ARG A 73 -13.45 9.50 27.62
CA ARG A 73 -12.15 8.95 27.28
C ARG A 73 -12.08 7.46 27.58
N ASP A 74 -11.69 6.69 26.59
CA ASP A 74 -11.30 5.29 26.73
C ASP A 74 -9.77 5.18 26.78
N THR A 75 -9.23 4.57 27.84
CA THR A 75 -7.79 4.35 28.00
C THR A 75 -7.50 2.86 27.91
N PHE A 76 -6.55 2.51 27.06
CA PHE A 76 -6.15 1.12 26.83
C PHE A 76 -4.88 0.82 27.62
N ASN A 77 -5.00 0.11 28.74
CA ASN A 77 -3.86 -0.29 29.55
C ASN A 77 -2.99 -1.32 28.82
N LYS A 78 -1.67 -1.17 28.95
CA LYS A 78 -0.73 -2.18 28.46
C LYS A 78 -0.89 -3.44 29.31
N THR A 79 -1.71 -4.37 28.86
CA THR A 79 -1.71 -5.72 29.42
C THR A 79 -0.34 -6.32 29.14
N VAL A 80 0.45 -6.61 30.16
CA VAL A 80 1.68 -7.41 30.02
C VAL A 80 1.22 -8.82 29.65
N VAL A 81 1.10 -9.08 28.38
CA VAL A 81 0.84 -10.42 27.86
C VAL A 81 2.20 -11.11 27.82
N ALA A 82 2.30 -12.24 28.52
CA ALA A 82 3.36 -13.23 28.31
C ALA A 82 3.51 -13.48 26.81
N GLU A 83 4.75 -13.78 26.35
CA GLU A 83 5.10 -14.04 24.95
C GLU A 83 3.94 -14.69 24.18
N PRO A 84 3.48 -14.12 23.08
CA PRO A 84 2.38 -14.72 22.35
C PRO A 84 2.85 -16.04 21.71
N GLN A 85 2.32 -17.14 22.23
CA GLN A 85 2.12 -18.31 21.37
C GLN A 85 1.33 -17.83 20.16
N PRO A 86 1.61 -18.33 18.94
CA PRO A 86 0.92 -17.89 17.72
C PRO A 86 -0.58 -18.17 17.88
N THR A 87 -1.34 -17.13 18.16
CA THR A 87 -2.80 -17.21 18.25
C THR A 87 -3.36 -17.33 16.82
N GLN A 88 -4.11 -18.36 16.60
CA GLN A 88 -4.84 -18.75 15.37
C GLN A 88 -5.87 -17.72 14.85
N SER A 89 -5.82 -16.46 15.24
CA SER A 89 -6.76 -15.42 14.76
C SER A 89 -6.27 -14.66 13.51
N ALA A 90 -5.05 -14.91 13.06
CA ALA A 90 -4.50 -14.26 11.87
C ALA A 90 -4.94 -14.92 10.54
N GLU A 91 -5.58 -16.09 10.59
CA GLU A 91 -5.92 -16.88 9.40
C GLU A 91 -7.27 -16.54 8.74
N ASN A 92 -8.06 -15.62 9.27
CA ASN A 92 -9.42 -15.36 8.79
C ASN A 92 -9.68 -13.97 8.20
N GLU A 93 -8.66 -13.14 8.00
CA GLU A 93 -8.88 -11.89 7.30
C GLU A 93 -9.04 -12.13 5.80
N ILE A 94 -10.15 -11.65 5.26
CA ILE A 94 -10.51 -11.75 3.83
C ILE A 94 -10.30 -10.38 3.20
N TYR A 95 -9.54 -10.33 2.12
CA TYR A 95 -9.27 -9.12 1.37
C TYR A 95 -9.91 -9.18 -0.02
N ASP A 96 -10.56 -8.10 -0.41
CA ASP A 96 -11.04 -7.89 -1.78
C ASP A 96 -9.98 -7.22 -2.64
N ILE A 97 -10.06 -7.43 -3.95
CA ILE A 97 -9.24 -6.69 -4.92
C ILE A 97 -9.55 -5.20 -4.79
N GLY A 98 -8.52 -4.36 -4.65
CA GLY A 98 -8.63 -2.94 -4.41
C GLY A 98 -8.70 -2.55 -2.93
N ALA A 99 -8.64 -3.50 -2.00
CA ALA A 99 -8.56 -3.22 -0.57
C ALA A 99 -7.14 -2.76 -0.17
N TYR A 100 -7.07 -1.97 0.90
CA TYR A 100 -5.81 -1.68 1.57
C TYR A 100 -5.42 -2.85 2.48
N TYR A 101 -4.23 -3.37 2.27
CA TYR A 101 -3.60 -4.38 3.11
C TYR A 101 -2.60 -3.72 4.05
N ASN A 102 -2.71 -4.00 5.34
CA ASN A 102 -1.73 -3.55 6.33
C ASN A 102 -1.64 -4.59 7.45
N LYS A 103 -0.60 -5.43 7.40
CA LYS A 103 -0.39 -6.50 8.37
C LYS A 103 1.10 -6.70 8.64
N ASN A 104 1.47 -6.79 9.91
CA ASN A 104 2.85 -7.05 10.33
C ASN A 104 3.90 -6.07 9.73
N GLY A 105 3.52 -4.80 9.53
CA GLY A 105 4.41 -3.81 8.93
C GLY A 105 4.51 -3.87 7.41
N VAL A 106 3.80 -4.80 6.77
CA VAL A 106 3.65 -4.87 5.31
C VAL A 106 2.38 -4.14 4.91
N GLU A 107 2.48 -3.15 4.03
CA GLU A 107 1.35 -2.39 3.56
C GLU A 107 1.30 -2.26 2.04
N GLY A 108 0.12 -2.26 1.48
CA GLY A 108 -0.07 -2.13 0.04
C GLY A 108 -1.52 -2.17 -0.40
N VAL A 109 -1.75 -2.20 -1.69
CA VAL A 109 -3.09 -2.31 -2.28
C VAL A 109 -3.23 -3.64 -2.99
N VAL A 110 -4.29 -4.37 -2.68
CA VAL A 110 -4.56 -5.71 -3.21
C VAL A 110 -4.90 -5.64 -4.70
N ILE A 111 -4.18 -6.42 -5.51
CA ILE A 111 -4.41 -6.53 -6.97
C ILE A 111 -4.84 -7.93 -7.42
N ALA A 112 -4.67 -8.93 -6.58
CA ALA A 112 -5.11 -10.30 -6.84
C ALA A 112 -5.42 -11.00 -5.52
N THR A 113 -6.40 -11.90 -5.55
CA THR A 113 -6.74 -12.74 -4.40
C THR A 113 -6.95 -14.18 -4.84
N THR A 114 -6.69 -15.10 -3.91
CA THR A 114 -6.97 -16.53 -4.02
C THR A 114 -7.59 -17.01 -2.71
N ASP A 115 -8.12 -18.24 -2.70
CA ASP A 115 -8.73 -18.85 -1.51
C ASP A 115 -9.76 -17.93 -0.83
N GLY A 116 -10.64 -17.34 -1.65
CA GLY A 116 -11.70 -16.46 -1.14
C GLY A 116 -11.19 -15.18 -0.47
N GLY A 117 -10.00 -14.71 -0.83
CA GLY A 117 -9.41 -13.47 -0.30
C GLY A 117 -8.47 -13.66 0.89
N ARG A 118 -8.22 -14.91 1.32
CA ARG A 118 -7.27 -15.20 2.42
C ARG A 118 -5.82 -15.02 2.00
N HIS A 119 -5.54 -15.26 0.74
CA HIS A 119 -4.23 -15.08 0.11
C HIS A 119 -4.35 -14.16 -1.08
N GLY A 120 -3.25 -13.51 -1.44
CA GLY A 120 -3.28 -12.60 -2.56
C GLY A 120 -1.94 -11.96 -2.86
N THR A 121 -2.01 -10.95 -3.70
CA THR A 121 -0.87 -10.13 -4.08
C THR A 121 -1.21 -8.66 -3.89
N ILE A 122 -0.31 -7.93 -3.23
CA ILE A 122 -0.38 -6.48 -3.10
C ILE A 122 0.71 -5.81 -3.92
N ILE A 123 0.46 -4.56 -4.28
CA ILE A 123 1.48 -3.62 -4.76
C ILE A 123 1.85 -2.66 -3.65
N SER A 124 3.12 -2.25 -3.61
CA SER A 124 3.59 -1.22 -2.67
C SER A 124 2.84 0.10 -2.89
N ILE A 125 2.66 0.88 -1.82
CA ILE A 125 2.01 2.20 -1.89
C ILE A 125 2.88 3.23 -2.62
N ASP A 126 4.19 3.08 -2.53
CA ASP A 126 5.20 3.92 -3.18
C ASP A 126 5.71 3.31 -4.50
N GLU A 127 6.44 4.11 -5.24
CA GLU A 127 7.14 3.69 -6.46
C GLU A 127 8.47 4.46 -6.59
N ALA A 128 9.38 3.90 -7.34
CA ALA A 128 10.65 4.50 -7.67
C ALA A 128 10.87 4.57 -9.18
N ASP A 129 11.72 5.48 -9.63
CA ASP A 129 12.22 5.57 -10.99
C ASP A 129 13.69 5.11 -10.97
N LEU A 130 13.97 3.91 -11.49
CA LEU A 130 15.25 3.24 -11.35
C LEU A 130 15.66 2.50 -12.63
N SER A 131 16.95 2.29 -12.81
CA SER A 131 17.44 1.35 -13.82
C SER A 131 17.28 -0.09 -13.31
N TRP A 132 17.09 -1.02 -14.23
CA TRP A 132 17.09 -2.46 -13.92
C TRP A 132 18.49 -2.91 -13.48
N SER A 133 19.52 -2.41 -14.18
CA SER A 133 20.93 -2.64 -13.84
C SER A 133 21.77 -1.39 -14.12
N THR A 134 22.83 -1.19 -13.34
CA THR A 134 23.85 -0.17 -13.55
C THR A 134 25.04 -0.69 -14.34
N ILE A 135 25.13 -2.00 -14.58
CA ILE A 135 26.20 -2.62 -15.35
C ILE A 135 26.14 -2.13 -16.79
N GLU A 136 27.24 -1.58 -17.28
CA GLU A 136 27.32 -1.14 -18.68
C GLU A 136 26.89 -2.25 -19.66
N ARG A 137 26.10 -1.89 -20.67
CA ARG A 137 25.53 -2.85 -21.66
C ARG A 137 26.57 -3.80 -22.25
N LYS A 138 27.81 -3.34 -22.52
CA LYS A 138 28.91 -4.17 -23.06
C LYS A 138 29.45 -5.20 -22.06
N ARG A 139 29.19 -5.00 -20.77
CA ARG A 139 29.61 -5.88 -19.66
C ARG A 139 28.43 -6.63 -19.05
N ALA A 140 27.23 -6.45 -19.60
CA ALA A 140 26.04 -7.10 -19.09
C ALA A 140 26.21 -8.62 -19.06
N VAL A 141 25.66 -9.23 -18.03
CA VAL A 141 25.58 -10.69 -17.86
C VAL A 141 24.13 -11.13 -17.90
N SER A 142 23.89 -12.35 -18.36
CA SER A 142 22.59 -12.98 -18.20
C SER A 142 22.45 -13.47 -16.77
N CYS A 143 21.40 -13.02 -16.09
CA CYS A 143 21.12 -13.43 -14.72
C CYS A 143 20.17 -14.64 -14.65
N GLY A 144 19.65 -15.11 -15.80
CA GLY A 144 18.70 -16.20 -15.84
C GLY A 144 17.33 -15.86 -15.28
N CYS A 145 16.99 -14.57 -15.22
CA CYS A 145 15.69 -14.08 -14.76
C CYS A 145 14.64 -14.26 -15.88
N THR A 146 14.32 -15.50 -16.21
CA THR A 146 13.47 -15.84 -17.36
C THR A 146 12.04 -16.18 -17.02
N ASP A 147 11.69 -16.25 -15.73
CA ASP A 147 10.33 -16.50 -15.32
C ASP A 147 9.44 -15.28 -15.67
N ARG A 148 8.37 -15.56 -16.42
CA ARG A 148 7.43 -14.51 -16.84
C ARG A 148 6.21 -14.40 -15.93
N ILE A 149 6.07 -15.31 -14.95
CA ILE A 149 4.86 -15.49 -14.14
C ILE A 149 5.12 -15.14 -12.67
N ASP A 150 6.27 -15.55 -12.15
CA ASP A 150 6.62 -15.37 -10.72
C ASP A 150 7.93 -14.59 -10.57
N GLY A 151 7.82 -13.33 -10.14
CA GLY A 151 8.98 -12.48 -9.90
C GLY A 151 9.89 -12.97 -8.79
N ARG A 152 9.38 -13.77 -7.84
CA ARG A 152 10.17 -14.34 -6.74
C ARG A 152 11.20 -15.33 -7.27
N GLU A 153 10.87 -16.10 -8.31
CA GLU A 153 11.84 -16.99 -8.96
C GLU A 153 12.94 -16.21 -9.67
N ASN A 154 12.59 -15.09 -10.30
CA ASN A 154 13.59 -14.18 -10.87
C ASN A 154 14.50 -13.54 -9.81
N MET A 155 13.96 -13.17 -8.63
CA MET A 155 14.78 -12.68 -7.53
C MET A 155 15.79 -13.72 -7.04
N LYS A 156 15.40 -15.00 -6.96
CA LYS A 156 16.31 -16.11 -6.65
C LYS A 156 17.38 -16.31 -7.72
N ALA A 157 16.99 -16.20 -9.00
CA ALA A 157 17.93 -16.28 -10.11
C ALA A 157 18.95 -15.13 -10.06
N LEU A 158 18.46 -13.91 -9.78
CA LEU A 158 19.30 -12.73 -9.63
C LEU A 158 20.30 -12.86 -8.48
N GLU A 159 19.87 -13.38 -7.33
CA GLU A 159 20.74 -13.65 -6.19
C GLU A 159 21.87 -14.61 -6.54
N LYS A 160 21.55 -15.70 -7.26
CA LYS A 160 22.57 -16.63 -7.77
C LYS A 160 23.51 -15.96 -8.78
N CYS A 161 22.96 -15.13 -9.67
CA CYS A 161 23.77 -14.37 -10.63
C CYS A 161 24.78 -13.46 -9.93
N ILE A 162 24.33 -12.73 -8.92
CA ILE A 162 25.17 -11.85 -8.08
C ILE A 162 26.30 -12.66 -7.46
N ALA A 163 26.00 -13.77 -6.82
CA ALA A 163 27.00 -14.61 -6.16
C ALA A 163 28.03 -15.20 -7.13
N ASN A 164 27.57 -15.64 -8.33
CA ASN A 164 28.43 -16.32 -9.30
C ASN A 164 29.31 -15.37 -10.12
N ASN A 165 28.97 -14.09 -10.22
CA ASN A 165 29.66 -13.12 -11.08
C ASN A 165 30.41 -12.03 -10.32
N ASN A 166 30.55 -12.17 -9.01
CA ASN A 166 31.18 -11.17 -8.13
C ASN A 166 30.51 -9.79 -8.29
N LEU A 167 29.17 -9.78 -8.37
CA LEU A 167 28.33 -8.59 -8.44
C LEU A 167 27.75 -8.28 -7.05
N SER A 168 27.01 -7.19 -6.97
CA SER A 168 26.31 -6.78 -5.75
C SER A 168 24.84 -6.41 -6.05
N TRP A 169 24.03 -6.28 -5.02
CA TRP A 169 22.68 -5.77 -5.17
C TRP A 169 22.64 -4.32 -5.69
N GLU A 170 23.70 -3.53 -5.45
CA GLU A 170 23.84 -2.16 -5.97
C GLU A 170 23.89 -2.12 -7.50
N ASP A 171 24.27 -3.23 -8.14
CA ASP A 171 24.29 -3.35 -9.60
C ASP A 171 22.88 -3.54 -10.19
N PHE A 172 21.85 -3.76 -9.32
CA PHE A 172 20.46 -4.03 -9.70
C PHE A 172 19.47 -3.16 -8.92
N PRO A 173 19.46 -1.84 -9.11
CA PRO A 173 18.72 -0.90 -8.28
C PRO A 173 17.22 -1.19 -8.18
N ALA A 174 16.57 -1.59 -9.28
CA ALA A 174 15.15 -1.92 -9.30
C ALA A 174 14.81 -3.09 -8.36
N ALA A 175 15.56 -4.19 -8.48
CA ALA A 175 15.37 -5.38 -7.65
C ALA A 175 15.76 -5.12 -6.19
N LYS A 176 16.88 -4.41 -5.97
CA LYS A 176 17.33 -4.01 -4.64
C LYS A 176 16.27 -3.18 -3.92
N TRP A 177 15.71 -2.18 -4.56
CA TRP A 177 14.69 -1.33 -3.97
C TRP A 177 13.45 -2.11 -3.51
N CYS A 178 13.01 -3.09 -4.30
CA CYS A 178 11.92 -3.98 -3.91
C CYS A 178 12.29 -4.82 -2.68
N ARG A 179 13.47 -5.45 -2.70
CA ARG A 179 13.98 -6.31 -1.63
C ARG A 179 14.17 -5.53 -0.31
N ASP A 180 14.67 -4.30 -0.38
CA ASP A 180 14.98 -3.48 0.79
C ASP A 180 13.72 -3.00 1.54
N LYS A 181 12.53 -3.22 1.01
CA LYS A 181 11.26 -3.02 1.72
C LYS A 181 11.02 -4.04 2.83
N GLY A 182 11.73 -5.17 2.80
CA GLY A 182 11.65 -6.24 3.78
C GLY A 182 11.45 -7.61 3.16
N GLU A 183 11.42 -8.61 4.02
CA GLU A 183 11.26 -10.00 3.60
C GLU A 183 9.97 -10.20 2.80
N GLY A 184 10.04 -10.97 1.72
CA GLY A 184 8.90 -11.29 0.87
C GLY A 184 8.55 -10.25 -0.19
N TRP A 185 9.12 -9.04 -0.17
CA TRP A 185 8.98 -8.07 -1.23
C TRP A 185 9.87 -8.40 -2.43
N TYR A 186 9.35 -8.24 -3.64
CA TYR A 186 10.06 -8.60 -4.86
C TYR A 186 9.73 -7.70 -6.05
N LEU A 187 10.62 -7.67 -7.04
CA LEU A 187 10.38 -7.07 -8.34
C LEU A 187 9.51 -8.04 -9.16
N PRO A 188 8.29 -7.64 -9.57
CA PRO A 188 7.34 -8.55 -10.21
C PRO A 188 7.81 -9.07 -11.57
N ALA A 189 7.36 -10.27 -11.95
CA ALA A 189 7.55 -10.80 -13.30
C ALA A 189 6.67 -10.08 -14.32
N LEU A 190 6.92 -10.27 -15.61
CA LEU A 190 6.23 -9.57 -16.69
C LEU A 190 4.70 -9.73 -16.63
N THR A 191 4.22 -10.94 -16.40
CA THR A 191 2.78 -11.23 -16.32
C THR A 191 2.15 -10.55 -15.09
N GLU A 192 2.87 -10.47 -13.97
CA GLU A 192 2.39 -9.79 -12.76
C GLU A 192 2.25 -8.28 -12.99
N VAL A 193 3.25 -7.62 -13.59
CA VAL A 193 3.17 -6.18 -13.93
C VAL A 193 2.04 -5.92 -14.93
N TRP A 194 1.91 -6.77 -15.94
CA TRP A 194 0.83 -6.67 -16.92
C TRP A 194 -0.54 -6.85 -16.24
N HIS A 195 -0.66 -7.80 -15.31
CA HIS A 195 -1.87 -8.03 -14.54
C HIS A 195 -2.23 -6.81 -13.68
N MET A 196 -1.25 -6.19 -13.00
CA MET A 196 -1.44 -4.94 -12.28
C MET A 196 -2.09 -3.88 -13.19
N GLY A 197 -1.51 -3.65 -14.37
CA GLY A 197 -2.06 -2.70 -15.34
C GLY A 197 -3.49 -3.03 -15.77
N THR A 198 -3.82 -4.31 -15.91
CA THR A 198 -5.16 -4.78 -16.28
C THR A 198 -6.17 -4.57 -15.14
N ILE A 199 -5.82 -4.94 -13.91
CA ILE A 199 -6.72 -4.84 -12.75
C ILE A 199 -7.02 -3.39 -12.40
N VAL A 200 -6.00 -2.53 -12.34
CA VAL A 200 -6.20 -1.11 -12.05
C VAL A 200 -7.01 -0.37 -13.13
N ASN A 201 -7.18 -0.99 -14.30
CA ASN A 201 -8.06 -0.52 -15.36
C ASN A 201 -9.44 -1.20 -15.38
N GLY A 202 -9.79 -1.94 -14.33
CA GLY A 202 -11.09 -2.59 -14.17
C GLY A 202 -11.21 -3.98 -14.81
N GLY A 203 -10.09 -4.67 -15.00
CA GLY A 203 -10.06 -6.09 -15.38
C GLY A 203 -10.41 -6.39 -16.84
N SER A 204 -10.59 -5.38 -17.70
CA SER A 204 -10.97 -5.59 -19.10
C SER A 204 -10.10 -4.77 -20.05
N ARG A 205 -9.52 -5.45 -21.04
CA ARG A 205 -8.78 -4.80 -22.14
C ARG A 205 -9.70 -3.94 -23.04
N ASN A 206 -10.93 -4.39 -23.25
CA ASN A 206 -11.83 -3.81 -24.25
C ASN A 206 -12.75 -2.73 -23.71
N LYS A 207 -12.84 -2.59 -22.39
CA LYS A 207 -13.67 -1.60 -21.71
C LYS A 207 -12.97 -1.11 -20.44
N PRO A 208 -11.92 -0.29 -20.57
CA PRO A 208 -11.24 0.25 -19.41
C PRO A 208 -12.20 1.09 -18.56
N ARG A 209 -12.24 0.79 -17.29
CA ARG A 209 -13.06 1.52 -16.32
C ARG A 209 -12.19 2.58 -15.64
N ARG A 210 -12.19 3.79 -16.15
CA ARG A 210 -11.42 4.90 -15.60
C ARG A 210 -11.73 5.14 -14.11
N GLU A 211 -12.95 4.82 -13.68
CA GLU A 211 -13.38 4.97 -12.29
C GLU A 211 -12.63 4.00 -11.36
N VAL A 212 -12.35 2.77 -11.80
CA VAL A 212 -11.56 1.81 -11.01
C VAL A 212 -10.16 2.35 -10.76
N ARG A 213 -9.50 2.90 -11.78
CA ARG A 213 -8.19 3.54 -11.60
C ARG A 213 -8.25 4.74 -10.66
N LYS A 214 -9.28 5.56 -10.75
CA LYS A 214 -9.45 6.67 -9.82
C LYS A 214 -9.56 6.19 -8.39
N GLN A 215 -10.28 5.08 -8.15
CA GLN A 215 -10.40 4.48 -6.82
C GLN A 215 -9.05 3.97 -6.31
N TYR A 216 -8.30 3.20 -7.12
CA TYR A 216 -6.94 2.77 -6.76
C TYR A 216 -6.01 3.94 -6.45
N ASN A 217 -6.03 4.97 -7.29
CA ASN A 217 -5.17 6.13 -7.12
C ASN A 217 -5.60 7.02 -5.95
N ALA A 218 -6.88 7.07 -5.62
CA ALA A 218 -7.38 7.73 -4.42
C ALA A 218 -6.88 7.01 -3.17
N LEU A 219 -7.03 5.68 -3.13
CA LEU A 219 -6.55 4.86 -2.02
C LEU A 219 -5.03 4.98 -1.84
N LEU A 220 -4.24 4.87 -2.91
CA LEU A 220 -2.78 5.06 -2.83
C LEU A 220 -2.41 6.42 -2.23
N LYS A 221 -3.10 7.51 -2.63
CA LYS A 221 -2.87 8.84 -2.06
C LYS A 221 -3.28 8.92 -0.59
N GLU A 222 -4.40 8.32 -0.22
CA GLU A 222 -4.89 8.29 1.16
C GLU A 222 -3.91 7.56 2.08
N CYS A 223 -3.24 6.52 1.57
CA CYS A 223 -2.18 5.81 2.28
C CYS A 223 -0.81 6.53 2.25
N GLY A 224 -0.75 7.78 1.73
CA GLY A 224 0.50 8.53 1.61
C GLY A 224 1.40 8.08 0.47
N GLY A 225 0.90 7.20 -0.38
CA GLY A 225 1.64 6.66 -1.51
C GLY A 225 1.50 7.45 -2.81
N LYS A 226 2.06 6.90 -3.87
CA LYS A 226 2.05 7.50 -5.21
C LYS A 226 0.99 6.86 -6.11
N PRO A 227 0.17 7.65 -6.81
CA PRO A 227 -0.76 7.14 -7.81
C PRO A 227 -0.04 6.43 -8.95
N LEU A 228 -0.66 5.39 -9.49
CA LEU A 228 -0.20 4.75 -10.72
C LEU A 228 -0.38 5.71 -11.91
N ASN A 229 0.71 5.94 -12.64
CA ASN A 229 0.67 6.78 -13.84
C ASN A 229 0.37 5.92 -15.07
N PRO A 230 -0.74 6.17 -15.79
CA PRO A 230 -1.13 5.37 -16.95
C PRO A 230 -0.18 5.52 -18.15
N LEU A 231 0.62 6.58 -18.19
CA LEU A 231 1.52 6.87 -19.30
C LEU A 231 2.93 6.32 -19.09
N MET A 232 3.17 5.65 -17.96
CA MET A 232 4.50 5.19 -17.61
C MET A 232 4.67 3.69 -17.80
N TYR A 233 5.92 3.33 -18.05
CA TYR A 233 6.38 1.96 -18.15
C TYR A 233 6.90 1.49 -16.80
N TYR A 234 6.49 0.31 -16.40
CA TYR A 234 6.93 -0.34 -15.17
C TYR A 234 7.81 -1.54 -15.50
N TYR A 235 9.01 -1.58 -14.95
CA TYR A 235 9.89 -2.73 -15.09
C TYR A 235 9.28 -3.99 -14.51
N SER A 236 9.59 -5.11 -15.16
CA SER A 236 9.49 -6.42 -14.55
C SER A 236 10.89 -6.95 -14.21
N SER A 237 10.93 -8.02 -13.42
CA SER A 237 12.16 -8.76 -13.14
C SER A 237 12.61 -9.63 -14.30
N THR A 238 11.76 -9.84 -15.32
CA THR A 238 12.02 -10.76 -16.42
C THR A 238 13.01 -10.17 -17.43
N GLU A 239 14.11 -10.87 -17.68
CA GLU A 239 15.02 -10.54 -18.77
C GLU A 239 14.33 -10.77 -20.12
N ALA A 240 14.71 -9.97 -21.12
CA ALA A 240 14.33 -10.19 -22.50
C ALA A 240 15.18 -11.32 -23.12
N GLU A 241 14.84 -11.73 -24.35
CA GLU A 241 15.62 -12.70 -25.12
C GLU A 241 17.07 -12.20 -25.31
N ASP A 242 17.24 -10.93 -25.69
CA ASP A 242 18.52 -10.24 -25.50
C ASP A 242 18.67 -9.87 -24.02
N PHE A 243 19.40 -10.65 -23.26
CA PHE A 243 19.61 -10.47 -21.82
C PHE A 243 20.16 -9.10 -21.41
N ARG A 244 20.61 -8.28 -22.35
CA ARG A 244 21.01 -6.88 -22.13
C ARG A 244 19.81 -5.96 -21.95
N ASN A 245 18.63 -6.47 -22.27
CA ASN A 245 17.33 -5.81 -22.08
C ASN A 245 16.55 -6.49 -20.96
N ALA A 246 15.62 -5.74 -20.40
CA ALA A 246 14.60 -6.26 -19.48
C ALA A 246 13.22 -5.94 -20.02
N THR A 247 12.25 -6.75 -19.64
CA THR A 247 10.86 -6.54 -20.05
C THR A 247 10.17 -5.53 -19.15
N TYR A 248 9.17 -4.86 -19.68
CA TYR A 248 8.32 -3.93 -18.96
C TYR A 248 6.86 -4.04 -19.41
N SER A 249 5.95 -3.48 -18.63
CA SER A 249 4.56 -3.32 -19.03
C SER A 249 4.13 -1.86 -18.92
N HIS A 250 3.36 -1.43 -19.89
CA HIS A 250 2.71 -0.13 -19.92
C HIS A 250 1.32 -0.23 -19.30
N CYS A 251 1.04 0.58 -18.29
CA CYS A 251 -0.24 0.56 -17.59
C CYS A 251 -1.34 1.40 -18.26
N SER A 252 -1.27 1.62 -19.58
CA SER A 252 -2.30 2.38 -20.31
C SER A 252 -3.67 1.70 -20.21
N PRO A 253 -4.74 2.49 -19.95
CA PRO A 253 -6.10 1.97 -19.95
C PRO A 253 -6.55 1.48 -21.33
N ASP A 254 -6.07 2.15 -22.37
CA ASP A 254 -6.54 1.92 -23.74
C ASP A 254 -5.74 0.79 -24.43
N MET A 255 -4.48 0.61 -24.06
CA MET A 255 -3.61 -0.43 -24.64
C MET A 255 -2.52 -0.86 -23.63
N PRO A 256 -2.83 -1.70 -22.64
CA PRO A 256 -1.76 -2.31 -21.87
C PRO A 256 -0.93 -3.19 -22.79
N HIS A 257 0.33 -2.83 -22.98
CA HIS A 257 1.25 -3.60 -23.78
C HIS A 257 2.53 -3.90 -23.00
N THR A 258 3.21 -4.94 -23.41
CA THR A 258 4.52 -5.31 -22.91
C THR A 258 5.58 -4.97 -23.94
N GLY A 259 6.77 -4.66 -23.50
CA GLY A 259 7.90 -4.35 -24.35
C GLY A 259 9.21 -4.73 -23.69
N GLU A 260 10.28 -4.40 -24.35
CA GLU A 260 11.65 -4.63 -23.92
C GLU A 260 12.45 -3.34 -24.04
N GLY A 261 13.34 -3.08 -23.11
CA GLY A 261 14.21 -1.92 -23.10
C GLY A 261 15.55 -2.22 -22.45
N SER A 262 16.51 -1.34 -22.68
CA SER A 262 17.83 -1.48 -22.07
C SER A 262 17.73 -1.53 -20.54
N LYS A 263 18.44 -2.44 -19.91
CA LYS A 263 18.54 -2.52 -18.45
C LYS A 263 19.11 -1.24 -17.81
N ASN A 264 19.79 -0.41 -18.58
CA ASN A 264 20.37 0.86 -18.11
C ASN A 264 19.37 2.03 -18.19
N ASP A 265 18.25 1.88 -18.91
CA ASP A 265 17.21 2.91 -18.93
C ASP A 265 16.55 3.02 -17.56
N ARG A 266 15.95 4.17 -17.28
CA ARG A 266 15.19 4.39 -16.06
C ARG A 266 13.71 4.25 -16.36
N LEU A 267 13.04 3.35 -15.66
CA LEU A 267 11.60 3.14 -15.70
C LEU A 267 11.05 3.10 -14.27
N PHE A 268 9.73 3.16 -14.17
CA PHE A 268 9.08 3.03 -12.88
C PHE A 268 9.17 1.59 -12.35
N VAL A 269 9.26 1.50 -11.03
CA VAL A 269 9.31 0.25 -10.29
C VAL A 269 8.26 0.30 -9.19
N ARG A 270 7.48 -0.75 -9.08
CA ARG A 270 6.55 -0.96 -7.97
C ARG A 270 6.77 -2.36 -7.43
N ALA A 271 7.00 -2.46 -6.13
CA ALA A 271 7.26 -3.73 -5.50
C ALA A 271 5.96 -4.52 -5.27
N PHE A 272 6.07 -5.83 -5.34
CA PHE A 272 4.98 -6.76 -5.08
C PHE A 272 5.28 -7.60 -3.84
N TYR A 273 4.22 -8.02 -3.16
CA TYR A 273 4.29 -8.92 -2.02
C TYR A 273 3.11 -9.88 -2.08
N ARG A 274 3.34 -11.17 -1.74
CA ARG A 274 2.28 -12.17 -1.62
C ARG A 274 1.98 -12.46 -0.16
N PHE A 275 0.74 -12.34 0.22
CA PHE A 275 0.24 -12.63 1.57
C PHE A 275 -0.57 -13.92 1.62
#